data_a5cf0c43fd6c2c7776d3f13eee6cf7c6
#
_entry.id   a5cf0c43fd6c2c7776d3f13eee6cf7c6
#
_cell.length_a   1.000
_cell.length_b   1.000
_cell.length_c   1.000
_cell.angle_alpha   90.00
_cell.angle_beta   90.00
_cell.angle_gamma   90.00
#
_symmetry.space_group_name_H-M   'P 1'
#
loop_
_entity.id
_entity.type
_entity.pdbx_description
1 polymer ?
#
loop_
_entity_poly.entity_id
_entity_poly.type
_entity_poly.pdbx_seq_one_letter_code
_entity_poly.pdbx_strand_id
1 'polypeptide(L)'
;MGKKPIEGRIIEELQHLNAAIQSHNGKPFDKKVFYLAPPNITFGMLFGRRFDYNNPTFQKIITIMDDIVVNTGTPAAKYYNIFPILKHVLKEPGLVMDRVNQLNEILKVLLKEAQEAKCEDSFRTYTEAFLQKDERETVTEEKQKMFTEKNFLASVFDVMLGGTETTATTIQWAILLMMKYPHIQKKAQDEIKNVIGLERPPRWDDQKVLPYCLALVHEVQRFANLFPYFPHSTPTDVNFRGYTIPKGTTVIPLFGSVLNDETQWETPQLFNPNHFLDADGNFLKKDAFYPFSKGRRVCAGESLARMELFLFITGLLQKFTFTPPPGVWREDLDLTPEVVFTMRTKSYKVCATPRQ
;
A
#
# COMPACT_ATOMS: atom_id res chain seq x y z
N MET A 1 9.66 2.60 16.44
CA MET A 1 8.25 2.80 16.86
C MET A 1 7.60 1.47 17.25
N GLY A 2 6.85 1.40 18.38
CA GLY A 2 6.13 0.19 18.79
C GLY A 2 4.82 0.01 18.01
N LYS A 3 4.28 -1.24 17.99
CA LYS A 3 3.03 -1.56 17.28
C LYS A 3 1.82 -0.73 17.75
N LYS A 4 1.67 -0.52 19.06
CA LYS A 4 0.54 0.23 19.65
C LYS A 4 0.41 1.69 19.20
N PRO A 5 1.47 2.51 19.15
CA PRO A 5 1.39 3.88 18.63
C PRO A 5 1.00 3.96 17.16
N ILE A 6 1.43 3.01 16.33
CA ILE A 6 1.08 2.94 14.91
C ILE A 6 -0.39 2.58 14.73
N GLU A 7 -0.88 1.59 15.48
CA GLU A 7 -2.30 1.20 15.49
C GLU A 7 -3.21 2.39 15.83
N GLY A 8 -2.86 3.17 16.85
CA GLY A 8 -3.61 4.36 17.23
C GLY A 8 -3.71 5.38 16.08
N ARG A 9 -2.62 5.62 15.35
CA ARG A 9 -2.61 6.51 14.18
C ARG A 9 -3.48 5.98 13.04
N ILE A 10 -3.46 4.67 12.78
CA ILE A 10 -4.29 4.07 11.74
C ILE A 10 -5.78 4.20 12.09
N ILE A 11 -6.15 3.97 13.37
CA ILE A 11 -7.53 4.12 13.84
C ILE A 11 -7.98 5.58 13.75
N GLU A 12 -7.14 6.53 14.12
CA GLU A 12 -7.42 7.96 13.97
C GLU A 12 -7.63 8.33 12.50
N GLU A 13 -6.74 7.88 11.60
CA GLU A 13 -6.87 8.16 10.17
C GLU A 13 -8.11 7.47 9.56
N LEU A 14 -8.47 6.27 10.03
CA LEU A 14 -9.72 5.61 9.66
C LEU A 14 -10.95 6.47 10.03
N GLN A 15 -10.94 7.17 11.17
CA GLN A 15 -12.03 8.08 11.53
C GLN A 15 -12.14 9.26 10.56
N HIS A 16 -11.00 9.85 10.15
CA HIS A 16 -10.99 10.92 9.15
C HIS A 16 -11.47 10.43 7.78
N LEU A 17 -11.05 9.24 7.36
CA LEU A 17 -11.52 8.62 6.12
C LEU A 17 -13.03 8.36 6.17
N ASN A 18 -13.54 7.83 7.28
CA ASN A 18 -14.96 7.61 7.48
C ASN A 18 -15.77 8.92 7.39
N ALA A 19 -15.26 9.99 8.01
CA ALA A 19 -15.91 11.32 7.93
C ALA A 19 -15.92 11.86 6.48
N ALA A 20 -14.81 11.71 5.74
CA ALA A 20 -14.74 12.10 4.34
C ALA A 20 -15.73 11.31 3.46
N ILE A 21 -15.85 10.00 3.66
CA ILE A 21 -16.81 9.15 2.95
C ILE A 21 -18.26 9.57 3.32
N GLN A 22 -18.53 9.78 4.60
CA GLN A 22 -19.85 10.15 5.10
C GLN A 22 -20.32 11.50 4.57
N SER A 23 -19.41 12.44 4.29
CA SER A 23 -19.75 13.75 3.72
C SER A 23 -20.41 13.68 2.34
N HIS A 24 -20.25 12.57 1.63
CA HIS A 24 -20.93 12.33 0.34
C HIS A 24 -22.41 11.96 0.50
N ASN A 25 -22.90 11.70 1.73
CA ASN A 25 -24.31 11.43 2.03
C ASN A 25 -24.94 10.35 1.14
N GLY A 26 -24.22 9.25 0.90
CA GLY A 26 -24.68 8.15 0.04
C GLY A 26 -24.61 8.42 -1.47
N LYS A 27 -24.23 9.64 -1.89
CA LYS A 27 -24.04 9.98 -3.32
C LYS A 27 -22.78 9.31 -3.87
N PRO A 28 -22.72 9.05 -5.20
CA PRO A 28 -21.54 8.49 -5.84
C PRO A 28 -20.31 9.40 -5.69
N PHE A 29 -19.18 8.81 -5.25
CA PHE A 29 -17.88 9.48 -5.16
C PHE A 29 -16.77 8.65 -5.84
N ASP A 30 -15.66 9.30 -6.17
CA ASP A 30 -14.53 8.68 -6.85
C ASP A 30 -13.69 7.81 -5.88
N LYS A 31 -13.17 6.69 -6.37
CA LYS A 31 -12.26 5.81 -5.62
C LYS A 31 -11.04 6.52 -5.03
N LYS A 32 -10.67 7.69 -5.56
CA LYS A 32 -9.51 8.48 -5.09
C LYS A 32 -9.62 8.89 -3.62
N VAL A 33 -10.81 8.92 -3.04
CA VAL A 33 -11.00 9.16 -1.59
C VAL A 33 -10.21 8.16 -0.75
N PHE A 34 -10.12 6.88 -1.18
CA PHE A 34 -9.35 5.85 -0.48
C PHE A 34 -7.84 6.00 -0.62
N TYR A 35 -7.37 6.87 -1.52
CA TYR A 35 -5.95 7.17 -1.67
C TYR A 35 -5.43 8.19 -0.65
N LEU A 36 -6.30 8.86 0.11
CA LEU A 36 -5.92 9.94 1.02
C LEU A 36 -5.39 9.46 2.38
N ALA A 37 -5.82 8.29 2.84
CA ALA A 37 -5.48 7.83 4.19
C ALA A 37 -4.06 7.22 4.31
N PRO A 38 -3.58 6.30 3.46
CA PRO A 38 -2.27 5.68 3.63
C PRO A 38 -1.09 6.68 3.64
N PRO A 39 -1.04 7.74 2.81
CA PRO A 39 0.04 8.72 2.89
C PRO A 39 0.10 9.42 4.24
N ASN A 40 -1.03 9.69 4.90
CA ASN A 40 -1.03 10.31 6.23
C ASN A 40 -0.43 9.41 7.31
N ILE A 41 -0.62 8.09 7.22
CA ILE A 41 0.07 7.14 8.10
C ILE A 41 1.58 7.22 7.87
N THR A 42 2.01 7.22 6.61
CA THR A 42 3.41 7.34 6.23
C THR A 42 4.00 8.68 6.69
N PHE A 43 3.33 9.81 6.49
CA PHE A 43 3.74 11.12 7.01
C PHE A 43 3.80 11.14 8.54
N GLY A 44 2.85 10.51 9.21
CA GLY A 44 2.86 10.36 10.65
C GLY A 44 4.08 9.60 11.16
N MET A 45 4.57 8.62 10.43
CA MET A 45 5.79 7.87 10.76
C MET A 45 7.07 8.66 10.43
N LEU A 46 7.10 9.32 9.30
CA LEU A 46 8.27 10.05 8.82
C LEU A 46 8.49 11.36 9.58
N PHE A 47 7.43 12.16 9.75
CA PHE A 47 7.51 13.53 10.24
C PHE A 47 6.65 13.80 11.50
N GLY A 48 5.93 12.81 12.02
CA GLY A 48 5.10 12.96 13.22
C GLY A 48 3.82 13.79 13.01
N ARG A 49 3.48 14.13 11.78
CA ARG A 49 2.36 15.03 11.46
C ARG A 49 1.35 14.36 10.52
N ARG A 50 0.10 14.81 10.63
CA ARG A 50 -0.99 14.50 9.73
C ARG A 50 -1.34 15.74 8.92
N PHE A 51 -1.74 15.57 7.66
CA PHE A 51 -2.29 16.63 6.81
C PHE A 51 -3.82 16.52 6.74
N ASP A 52 -4.49 17.68 6.70
CA ASP A 52 -5.89 17.70 6.26
C ASP A 52 -5.97 17.31 4.79
N TYR A 53 -7.04 16.60 4.42
CA TYR A 53 -7.21 16.12 3.04
C TYR A 53 -7.32 17.26 2.01
N ASN A 54 -7.81 18.44 2.42
CA ASN A 54 -7.90 19.62 1.58
C ASN A 54 -6.62 20.50 1.61
N ASN A 55 -5.59 20.11 2.38
CA ASN A 55 -4.36 20.88 2.44
C ASN A 55 -3.68 20.94 1.06
N PRO A 56 -3.36 22.14 0.51
CA PRO A 56 -2.81 22.28 -0.84
C PRO A 56 -1.47 21.55 -1.03
N THR A 57 -0.61 21.59 -0.01
CA THR A 57 0.69 20.88 -0.05
C THR A 57 0.49 19.38 -0.10
N PHE A 58 -0.44 18.84 0.70
CA PHE A 58 -0.79 17.43 0.69
C PHE A 58 -1.34 17.00 -0.68
N GLN A 59 -2.28 17.74 -1.23
CA GLN A 59 -2.85 17.47 -2.55
C GLN A 59 -1.79 17.51 -3.65
N LYS A 60 -0.84 18.46 -3.57
CA LYS A 60 0.28 18.54 -4.49
C LYS A 60 1.19 17.32 -4.40
N ILE A 61 1.51 16.86 -3.18
CA ILE A 61 2.31 15.64 -2.97
C ILE A 61 1.60 14.42 -3.58
N ILE A 62 0.31 14.23 -3.29
CA ILE A 62 -0.50 13.15 -3.83
C ILE A 62 -0.47 13.15 -5.37
N THR A 63 -0.65 14.31 -5.98
CA THR A 63 -0.61 14.46 -7.44
C THR A 63 0.77 14.11 -8.01
N ILE A 64 1.85 14.59 -7.39
CA ILE A 64 3.20 14.27 -7.83
C ILE A 64 3.48 12.77 -7.73
N MET A 65 3.05 12.13 -6.64
CA MET A 65 3.23 10.68 -6.45
C MET A 65 2.44 9.87 -7.47
N ASP A 66 1.20 10.26 -7.76
CA ASP A 66 0.37 9.64 -8.80
C ASP A 66 1.04 9.77 -10.18
N ASP A 67 1.53 10.95 -10.54
CA ASP A 67 2.27 11.19 -11.79
C ASP A 67 3.51 10.30 -11.90
N ILE A 68 4.27 10.14 -10.81
CA ILE A 68 5.46 9.26 -10.80
C ILE A 68 5.05 7.81 -11.07
N VAL A 69 4.02 7.30 -10.40
CA VAL A 69 3.54 5.92 -10.55
C VAL A 69 3.04 5.67 -11.98
N VAL A 70 2.25 6.58 -12.52
CA VAL A 70 1.70 6.46 -13.88
C VAL A 70 2.82 6.48 -14.90
N ASN A 71 3.73 7.47 -14.85
CA ASN A 71 4.81 7.62 -15.82
C ASN A 71 5.85 6.50 -15.74
N THR A 72 6.16 5.99 -14.54
CA THR A 72 7.08 4.86 -14.35
C THR A 72 6.52 3.55 -14.93
N GLY A 73 5.21 3.39 -14.95
CA GLY A 73 4.53 2.22 -15.51
C GLY A 73 4.45 2.20 -17.05
N THR A 74 4.73 3.30 -17.72
CA THR A 74 4.60 3.40 -19.18
C THR A 74 5.55 2.46 -19.93
N PRO A 75 5.20 1.98 -21.15
CA PRO A 75 6.11 1.22 -22.00
C PRO A 75 7.43 1.96 -22.25
N ALA A 76 7.38 3.28 -22.45
CA ALA A 76 8.56 4.11 -22.68
C ALA A 76 9.53 4.08 -21.49
N ALA A 77 9.05 4.19 -20.25
CA ALA A 77 9.89 4.06 -19.06
C ALA A 77 10.50 2.65 -18.94
N LYS A 78 9.75 1.61 -19.29
CA LYS A 78 10.25 0.23 -19.31
C LYS A 78 11.35 0.04 -20.36
N TYR A 79 11.17 0.57 -21.58
CA TYR A 79 12.21 0.54 -22.62
C TYR A 79 13.46 1.34 -22.22
N TYR A 80 13.28 2.50 -21.58
CA TYR A 80 14.41 3.27 -21.06
C TYR A 80 15.23 2.47 -20.03
N ASN A 81 14.59 1.73 -19.14
CA ASN A 81 15.29 0.92 -18.15
C ASN A 81 16.13 -0.21 -18.79
N ILE A 82 15.72 -0.73 -19.96
CA ILE A 82 16.47 -1.75 -20.70
C ILE A 82 17.55 -1.09 -21.57
N PHE A 83 17.23 0.03 -22.20
CA PHE A 83 18.09 0.75 -23.14
C PHE A 83 18.26 2.22 -22.70
N PRO A 84 19.18 2.54 -21.75
CA PRO A 84 19.34 3.90 -21.23
C PRO A 84 19.70 4.97 -22.26
N ILE A 85 20.21 4.56 -23.43
CA ILE A 85 20.49 5.49 -24.55
C ILE A 85 19.22 6.19 -25.06
N LEU A 86 18.05 5.59 -24.85
CA LEU A 86 16.75 6.15 -25.25
C LEU A 86 16.36 7.42 -24.48
N LYS A 87 17.12 7.81 -23.43
CA LYS A 87 16.91 9.07 -22.69
C LYS A 87 16.90 10.33 -23.58
N HIS A 88 17.54 10.25 -24.77
CA HIS A 88 17.63 11.36 -25.71
C HIS A 88 16.38 11.48 -26.61
N VAL A 89 15.53 10.46 -26.63
CA VAL A 89 14.35 10.35 -27.51
C VAL A 89 13.06 10.31 -26.70
N LEU A 90 13.07 9.60 -25.55
CA LEU A 90 11.92 9.42 -24.69
C LEU A 90 11.82 10.57 -23.67
N LYS A 91 10.63 11.15 -23.52
CA LYS A 91 10.37 12.27 -22.60
C LYS A 91 10.02 11.80 -21.18
N GLU A 92 9.45 10.62 -21.05
CA GLU A 92 8.90 10.08 -19.79
C GLU A 92 9.95 9.99 -18.67
N PRO A 93 11.19 9.54 -18.90
CA PRO A 93 12.22 9.53 -17.86
C PRO A 93 12.53 10.93 -17.30
N GLY A 94 12.52 11.95 -18.18
CA GLY A 94 12.67 13.35 -17.77
C GLY A 94 11.51 13.81 -16.90
N LEU A 95 10.28 13.50 -17.29
CA LEU A 95 9.08 13.84 -16.52
C LEU A 95 9.09 13.21 -15.12
N VAL A 96 9.47 11.92 -15.01
CA VAL A 96 9.60 11.26 -13.71
C VAL A 96 10.63 11.97 -12.83
N MET A 97 11.80 12.28 -13.40
CA MET A 97 12.86 12.98 -12.66
C MET A 97 12.44 14.37 -12.22
N ASP A 98 11.74 15.13 -13.06
CA ASP A 98 11.20 16.44 -12.70
C ASP A 98 10.19 16.34 -11.54
N ARG A 99 9.33 15.33 -11.54
CA ARG A 99 8.40 15.07 -10.44
C ARG A 99 9.12 14.69 -9.14
N VAL A 100 10.15 13.84 -9.22
CA VAL A 100 11.00 13.49 -8.08
C VAL A 100 11.69 14.73 -7.51
N ASN A 101 12.23 15.60 -8.37
CA ASN A 101 12.85 16.85 -7.93
C ASN A 101 11.84 17.79 -7.25
N GLN A 102 10.63 17.95 -7.81
CA GLN A 102 9.57 18.73 -7.18
C GLN A 102 9.18 18.19 -5.80
N LEU A 103 9.09 16.86 -5.65
CA LEU A 103 8.81 16.23 -4.36
C LEU A 103 9.95 16.49 -3.38
N ASN A 104 11.20 16.32 -3.80
CA ASN A 104 12.38 16.56 -2.96
C ASN A 104 12.42 17.99 -2.41
N GLU A 105 12.05 19.01 -3.20
CA GLU A 105 11.98 20.39 -2.69
C GLU A 105 10.93 20.53 -1.57
N ILE A 106 9.79 19.87 -1.69
CA ILE A 106 8.79 19.85 -0.61
C ILE A 106 9.33 19.10 0.61
N LEU A 107 9.99 17.96 0.42
CA LEU A 107 10.56 17.17 1.51
C LEU A 107 11.69 17.91 2.26
N LYS A 108 12.50 18.71 1.58
CA LYS A 108 13.52 19.57 2.22
C LYS A 108 12.89 20.59 3.16
N VAL A 109 11.77 21.21 2.76
CA VAL A 109 11.03 22.12 3.64
C VAL A 109 10.53 21.39 4.88
N LEU A 110 9.93 20.21 4.71
CA LEU A 110 9.44 19.40 5.83
C LEU A 110 10.58 18.93 6.76
N LEU A 111 11.75 18.61 6.20
CA LEU A 111 12.94 18.25 6.97
C LEU A 111 13.40 19.42 7.81
N LYS A 112 13.49 20.62 7.23
CA LYS A 112 13.88 21.83 7.93
C LYS A 112 12.93 22.17 9.08
N GLU A 113 11.61 22.11 8.83
CA GLU A 113 10.59 22.29 9.87
C GLU A 113 10.77 21.28 11.02
N ALA A 114 11.07 20.02 10.70
CA ALA A 114 11.31 18.99 11.70
C ALA A 114 12.60 19.20 12.49
N GLN A 115 13.65 19.75 11.88
CA GLN A 115 14.90 20.13 12.55
C GLN A 115 14.70 21.28 13.53
N GLU A 116 13.86 22.25 13.17
CA GLU A 116 13.56 23.42 14.03
C GLU A 116 12.65 23.07 15.20
N ALA A 117 11.79 22.05 15.05
CA ALA A 117 10.82 21.61 16.05
C ALA A 117 11.40 20.71 17.16
N LYS A 118 12.72 20.64 17.37
CA LYS A 118 13.45 19.73 18.29
C LYS A 118 12.63 19.32 19.52
N CYS A 119 12.33 18.02 19.61
CA CYS A 119 11.67 17.42 20.77
C CYS A 119 12.71 16.61 21.57
N GLU A 120 12.90 16.91 22.86
CA GLU A 120 14.08 16.50 23.64
C GLU A 120 14.10 15.01 24.10
N ASP A 121 12.99 14.24 24.11
CA ASP A 121 12.97 13.05 24.98
C ASP A 121 12.57 11.69 24.40
N SER A 122 12.19 11.54 23.17
CA SER A 122 11.99 10.19 22.59
C SER A 122 11.88 10.18 21.07
N PHE A 123 12.49 9.17 20.41
CA PHE A 123 12.34 8.96 18.97
C PHE A 123 10.88 8.65 18.60
N ARG A 124 10.15 9.63 18.12
CA ARG A 124 8.76 9.49 17.70
C ARG A 124 8.64 9.30 16.18
N THR A 125 9.65 9.76 15.42
CA THR A 125 9.63 9.78 13.96
C THR A 125 10.91 9.23 13.36
N TYR A 126 10.84 8.85 12.08
CA TYR A 126 12.03 8.47 11.31
C TYR A 126 13.02 9.62 11.17
N THR A 127 12.51 10.84 10.94
CA THR A 127 13.34 12.05 10.78
C THR A 127 14.15 12.33 12.04
N GLU A 128 13.51 12.30 13.23
CA GLU A 128 14.20 12.48 14.50
C GLU A 128 15.29 11.41 14.71
N ALA A 129 14.96 10.14 14.43
CA ALA A 129 15.92 9.06 14.55
C ALA A 129 17.11 9.21 13.60
N PHE A 130 16.88 9.69 12.37
CA PHE A 130 17.92 9.94 11.39
C PHE A 130 18.85 11.08 11.84
N LEU A 131 18.30 12.22 12.25
CA LEU A 131 19.05 13.41 12.70
C LEU A 131 19.90 13.14 13.95
N GLN A 132 19.34 12.43 14.95
CA GLN A 132 20.10 12.13 16.18
C GLN A 132 21.26 11.15 15.94
N LYS A 133 21.15 10.27 14.94
CA LYS A 133 22.21 9.31 14.63
C LYS A 133 23.41 10.01 13.98
N ASP A 134 23.17 11.08 13.24
CA ASP A 134 24.21 11.95 12.67
C ASP A 134 25.00 12.69 13.77
N GLU A 135 24.35 13.08 14.87
CA GLU A 135 24.96 13.83 15.97
C GLU A 135 25.72 12.96 17.02
N ARG A 136 25.34 11.69 17.23
CA ARG A 136 25.77 10.87 18.38
C ARG A 136 26.89 9.88 18.12
N GLU A 137 27.18 9.50 16.90
CA GLU A 137 28.20 8.51 16.63
C GLU A 137 29.53 9.15 16.21
N THR A 138 30.64 8.81 16.90
CA THR A 138 32.00 8.83 16.36
C THR A 138 32.05 7.85 15.18
N VAL A 139 31.53 8.31 14.05
CA VAL A 139 31.21 7.47 12.91
C VAL A 139 32.48 7.27 12.08
N THR A 140 32.80 6.03 11.74
CA THR A 140 33.77 5.72 10.68
C THR A 140 33.35 6.44 9.40
N GLU A 141 34.32 6.89 8.57
CA GLU A 141 34.07 7.61 7.31
C GLU A 141 33.01 6.94 6.41
N GLU A 142 32.89 5.59 6.43
CA GLU A 142 31.88 4.84 5.67
C GLU A 142 30.46 5.07 6.18
N LYS A 143 30.28 5.21 7.49
CA LYS A 143 28.95 5.48 8.08
C LYS A 143 28.53 6.94 7.89
N GLN A 144 29.44 7.92 7.96
CA GLN A 144 29.14 9.32 7.65
C GLN A 144 28.57 9.47 6.24
N LYS A 145 29.05 8.68 5.27
CA LYS A 145 28.54 8.66 3.89
C LYS A 145 27.09 8.15 3.77
N MET A 146 26.57 7.48 4.80
CA MET A 146 25.19 6.95 4.79
C MET A 146 24.15 7.93 5.33
N PHE A 147 24.52 8.84 6.24
CA PHE A 147 23.62 9.81 6.87
C PHE A 147 23.68 11.21 6.21
N THR A 148 23.59 11.25 4.89
CA THR A 148 23.54 12.50 4.12
C THR A 148 22.11 12.93 3.85
N GLU A 149 21.85 14.23 3.67
CA GLU A 149 20.54 14.75 3.24
C GLU A 149 20.02 14.03 2.00
N LYS A 150 20.91 13.75 1.02
CA LYS A 150 20.55 13.02 -0.20
C LYS A 150 19.99 11.61 0.11
N ASN A 151 20.64 10.88 1.01
CA ASN A 151 20.18 9.54 1.40
C ASN A 151 18.92 9.60 2.26
N PHE A 152 18.77 10.65 3.07
CA PHE A 152 17.53 10.91 3.79
C PHE A 152 16.35 11.09 2.82
N LEU A 153 16.49 12.02 1.86
CA LEU A 153 15.46 12.30 0.88
C LEU A 153 15.10 11.07 0.05
N ALA A 154 16.11 10.29 -0.37
CA ALA A 154 15.86 9.03 -1.10
C ALA A 154 15.10 8.01 -0.25
N SER A 155 15.48 7.82 1.02
CA SER A 155 14.81 6.90 1.94
C SER A 155 13.37 7.33 2.23
N VAL A 156 13.14 8.63 2.44
CA VAL A 156 11.81 9.19 2.66
C VAL A 156 10.93 9.00 1.42
N PHE A 157 11.49 9.27 0.23
CA PHE A 157 10.80 9.04 -1.03
C PHE A 157 10.36 7.57 -1.19
N ASP A 158 11.29 6.63 -0.96
CA ASP A 158 11.01 5.19 -1.07
C ASP A 158 9.91 4.73 -0.11
N VAL A 159 9.97 5.19 1.15
CA VAL A 159 8.95 4.85 2.16
C VAL A 159 7.60 5.48 1.82
N MET A 160 7.58 6.73 1.35
CA MET A 160 6.35 7.40 0.94
C MET A 160 5.69 6.70 -0.25
N LEU A 161 6.47 6.41 -1.29
CA LEU A 161 5.94 5.74 -2.48
C LEU A 161 5.44 4.33 -2.15
N GLY A 162 6.27 3.55 -1.44
CA GLY A 162 5.95 2.18 -1.06
C GLY A 162 4.74 2.09 -0.13
N GLY A 163 4.63 2.95 0.88
CA GLY A 163 3.55 2.93 1.87
C GLY A 163 2.23 3.54 1.38
N THR A 164 2.29 4.44 0.39
CA THR A 164 1.10 5.10 -0.14
C THR A 164 0.42 4.28 -1.23
N GLU A 165 1.12 4.08 -2.34
CA GLU A 165 0.56 3.48 -3.55
C GLU A 165 0.01 2.07 -3.32
N THR A 166 0.78 1.22 -2.67
CA THR A 166 0.42 -0.19 -2.51
C THR A 166 -0.79 -0.40 -1.62
N THR A 167 -0.82 0.28 -0.47
CA THR A 167 -1.93 0.18 0.49
C THR A 167 -3.21 0.80 -0.07
N ALA A 168 -3.11 2.00 -0.66
CA ALA A 168 -4.26 2.68 -1.27
C ALA A 168 -4.89 1.85 -2.40
N THR A 169 -4.06 1.32 -3.30
CA THR A 169 -4.54 0.49 -4.41
C THR A 169 -5.18 -0.81 -3.91
N THR A 170 -4.64 -1.43 -2.85
CA THR A 170 -5.25 -2.62 -2.24
C THR A 170 -6.62 -2.31 -1.63
N ILE A 171 -6.77 -1.16 -0.95
CA ILE A 171 -8.07 -0.72 -0.42
C ILE A 171 -9.05 -0.47 -1.58
N GLN A 172 -8.63 0.19 -2.65
CA GLN A 172 -9.47 0.40 -3.83
C GLN A 172 -9.93 -0.92 -4.45
N TRP A 173 -9.05 -1.93 -4.56
CA TRP A 173 -9.43 -3.27 -4.98
C TRP A 173 -10.43 -3.90 -4.03
N ALA A 174 -10.22 -3.79 -2.72
CA ALA A 174 -11.16 -4.33 -1.74
C ALA A 174 -12.56 -3.75 -1.93
N ILE A 175 -12.69 -2.43 -2.07
CA ILE A 175 -14.00 -1.78 -2.26
C ILE A 175 -14.66 -2.18 -3.58
N LEU A 176 -13.90 -2.24 -4.68
CA LEU A 176 -14.41 -2.70 -5.97
C LEU A 176 -14.95 -4.14 -5.88
N LEU A 177 -14.19 -5.03 -5.23
CA LEU A 177 -14.60 -6.43 -5.01
C LEU A 177 -15.82 -6.53 -4.09
N MET A 178 -15.94 -5.68 -3.06
CA MET A 178 -17.13 -5.66 -2.21
C MET A 178 -18.38 -5.25 -2.98
N MET A 179 -18.27 -4.29 -3.90
CA MET A 179 -19.38 -3.93 -4.80
C MET A 179 -19.75 -5.07 -5.76
N LYS A 180 -18.75 -5.76 -6.31
CA LYS A 180 -18.93 -6.88 -7.27
C LYS A 180 -19.53 -8.11 -6.60
N TYR A 181 -19.14 -8.39 -5.35
CA TYR A 181 -19.53 -9.59 -4.59
C TYR A 181 -20.24 -9.24 -3.27
N PRO A 182 -21.48 -8.74 -3.32
CA PRO A 182 -22.20 -8.25 -2.12
C PRO A 182 -22.45 -9.32 -1.06
N HIS A 183 -22.51 -10.60 -1.44
CA HIS A 183 -22.63 -11.71 -0.49
C HIS A 183 -21.36 -11.89 0.36
N ILE A 184 -20.17 -11.66 -0.22
CA ILE A 184 -18.89 -11.67 0.50
C ILE A 184 -18.82 -10.47 1.45
N GLN A 185 -19.20 -9.28 0.96
CA GLN A 185 -19.30 -8.08 1.79
C GLN A 185 -20.21 -8.33 3.01
N LYS A 186 -21.40 -8.86 2.77
CA LYS A 186 -22.37 -9.13 3.84
C LYS A 186 -21.81 -10.12 4.86
N LYS A 187 -21.18 -11.22 4.43
CA LYS A 187 -20.60 -12.22 5.34
C LYS A 187 -19.52 -11.59 6.24
N ALA A 188 -18.63 -10.76 5.68
CA ALA A 188 -17.65 -10.02 6.49
C ALA A 188 -18.31 -9.05 7.47
N GLN A 189 -19.33 -8.33 7.03
CA GLN A 189 -20.11 -7.41 7.87
C GLN A 189 -20.84 -8.11 9.00
N ASP A 190 -21.39 -9.31 8.76
CA ASP A 190 -22.08 -10.12 9.78
C ASP A 190 -21.07 -10.62 10.82
N GLU A 191 -19.87 -11.08 10.40
CA GLU A 191 -18.81 -11.47 11.32
C GLU A 191 -18.40 -10.28 12.22
N ILE A 192 -18.14 -9.11 11.63
CA ILE A 192 -17.77 -7.90 12.37
C ILE A 192 -18.84 -7.55 13.41
N LYS A 193 -20.11 -7.50 12.98
CA LYS A 193 -21.24 -7.13 13.86
C LYS A 193 -21.38 -8.10 15.02
N ASN A 194 -21.27 -9.41 14.77
CA ASN A 194 -21.48 -10.44 15.78
C ASN A 194 -20.33 -10.58 16.78
N VAL A 195 -19.08 -10.29 16.36
CA VAL A 195 -17.89 -10.54 17.18
C VAL A 195 -17.41 -9.27 17.90
N ILE A 196 -17.31 -8.13 17.21
CA ILE A 196 -16.78 -6.89 17.80
C ILE A 196 -17.83 -5.78 17.93
N GLY A 197 -19.01 -5.95 17.33
CA GLY A 197 -20.07 -4.95 17.30
C GLY A 197 -19.79 -3.76 16.39
N LEU A 198 -20.57 -2.69 16.54
CA LEU A 198 -20.49 -1.47 15.72
C LEU A 198 -20.01 -0.24 16.51
N GLU A 199 -19.88 -0.35 17.83
CA GLU A 199 -19.63 0.77 18.74
C GLU A 199 -18.16 1.17 18.82
N ARG A 200 -17.24 0.21 18.78
CA ARG A 200 -15.81 0.47 18.82
C ARG A 200 -15.15 0.19 17.48
N PRO A 201 -14.10 0.94 17.10
CA PRO A 201 -13.33 0.60 15.91
C PRO A 201 -12.63 -0.76 16.07
N PRO A 202 -12.34 -1.47 14.96
CA PRO A 202 -11.53 -2.67 14.98
C PRO A 202 -10.13 -2.38 15.50
N ARG A 203 -9.51 -3.38 16.14
CA ARG A 203 -8.14 -3.37 16.63
C ARG A 203 -7.33 -4.44 15.95
N TRP A 204 -6.01 -4.28 15.94
CA TRP A 204 -5.12 -5.27 15.32
C TRP A 204 -5.28 -6.68 15.90
N ASP A 205 -5.52 -6.78 17.21
CA ASP A 205 -5.74 -8.08 17.86
C ASP A 205 -7.06 -8.76 17.48
N ASP A 206 -8.04 -8.03 16.96
CA ASP A 206 -9.32 -8.60 16.52
C ASP A 206 -9.16 -9.56 15.31
N GLN A 207 -8.05 -9.51 14.58
CA GLN A 207 -7.75 -10.50 13.53
C GLN A 207 -7.77 -11.95 14.03
N LYS A 208 -7.55 -12.16 15.34
CA LYS A 208 -7.56 -13.49 15.96
C LYS A 208 -8.96 -14.07 16.10
N VAL A 209 -9.97 -13.22 16.12
CA VAL A 209 -11.38 -13.56 16.32
C VAL A 209 -12.27 -13.19 15.12
N LEU A 210 -11.68 -12.66 14.04
CA LEU A 210 -12.33 -12.32 12.77
C LEU A 210 -11.69 -13.10 11.61
N PRO A 211 -11.76 -14.43 11.60
CA PRO A 211 -11.08 -15.26 10.61
C PRO A 211 -11.54 -15.00 9.18
N TYR A 212 -12.82 -14.71 8.95
CA TYR A 212 -13.34 -14.43 7.61
C TYR A 212 -12.87 -13.06 7.09
N CYS A 213 -12.86 -12.03 7.95
CA CYS A 213 -12.31 -10.73 7.57
C CYS A 213 -10.81 -10.81 7.29
N LEU A 214 -10.06 -11.59 8.06
CA LEU A 214 -8.64 -11.83 7.79
C LEU A 214 -8.44 -12.56 6.47
N ALA A 215 -9.22 -13.60 6.20
CA ALA A 215 -9.24 -14.34 4.93
C ALA A 215 -9.60 -13.43 3.74
N LEU A 216 -10.59 -12.55 3.92
CA LEU A 216 -10.97 -11.55 2.93
C LEU A 216 -9.82 -10.63 2.57
N VAL A 217 -9.09 -10.08 3.56
CA VAL A 217 -7.93 -9.21 3.31
C VAL A 217 -6.82 -9.94 2.54
N HIS A 218 -6.57 -11.21 2.88
CA HIS A 218 -5.57 -12.03 2.19
C HIS A 218 -6.02 -12.33 0.74
N GLU A 219 -7.30 -12.64 0.55
CA GLU A 219 -7.83 -12.92 -0.80
C GLU A 219 -7.84 -11.67 -1.69
N VAL A 220 -8.12 -10.48 -1.14
CA VAL A 220 -7.95 -9.22 -1.88
C VAL A 220 -6.53 -9.07 -2.39
N GLN A 221 -5.52 -9.33 -1.56
CA GLN A 221 -4.12 -9.22 -1.96
C GLN A 221 -3.73 -10.29 -3.00
N ARG A 222 -4.23 -11.54 -2.86
CA ARG A 222 -4.00 -12.60 -3.82
C ARG A 222 -4.60 -12.26 -5.19
N PHE A 223 -5.87 -11.88 -5.20
CA PHE A 223 -6.63 -11.61 -6.43
C PHE A 223 -6.15 -10.35 -7.14
N ALA A 224 -5.93 -9.26 -6.40
CA ALA A 224 -5.42 -8.00 -6.94
C ALA A 224 -4.00 -8.13 -7.50
N ASN A 225 -3.18 -9.00 -6.91
CA ASN A 225 -1.83 -9.32 -7.38
C ASN A 225 -1.05 -8.08 -7.85
N LEU A 226 -0.89 -7.10 -6.96
CA LEU A 226 -0.36 -5.77 -7.28
C LEU A 226 0.99 -5.78 -8.01
N PHE A 227 1.82 -6.80 -7.73
CA PHE A 227 3.11 -7.01 -8.37
C PHE A 227 3.19 -8.46 -8.87
N PRO A 228 2.71 -8.77 -10.08
CA PRO A 228 2.78 -10.12 -10.63
C PRO A 228 4.23 -10.59 -10.85
N TYR A 229 5.16 -9.65 -10.91
CA TYR A 229 6.61 -9.88 -10.94
C TYR A 229 7.34 -8.65 -10.38
N PHE A 230 8.55 -8.85 -9.87
CA PHE A 230 9.42 -7.76 -9.44
C PHE A 230 10.89 -8.12 -9.75
N PRO A 231 11.56 -7.43 -10.69
CA PRO A 231 12.91 -7.80 -11.11
C PRO A 231 13.94 -7.53 -9.99
N HIS A 232 14.88 -8.48 -9.87
CA HIS A 232 16.07 -8.37 -9.02
C HIS A 232 17.33 -8.52 -9.88
N SER A 233 18.48 -8.06 -9.38
CA SER A 233 19.78 -8.30 -10.00
C SER A 233 20.68 -9.12 -9.08
N THR A 234 21.44 -10.06 -9.63
CA THR A 234 22.38 -10.86 -8.87
C THR A 234 23.60 -10.02 -8.47
N PRO A 235 23.93 -9.91 -7.16
CA PRO A 235 25.10 -9.14 -6.71
C PRO A 235 26.44 -9.86 -6.95
N THR A 236 26.40 -11.18 -7.12
CA THR A 236 27.52 -12.08 -7.38
C THR A 236 27.08 -13.18 -8.32
N ASP A 237 28.00 -14.00 -8.81
CA ASP A 237 27.66 -15.26 -9.48
C ASP A 237 26.87 -16.16 -8.52
N VAL A 238 25.79 -16.76 -8.99
CA VAL A 238 24.89 -17.60 -8.21
C VAL A 238 24.69 -18.94 -8.89
N ASN A 239 24.88 -20.04 -8.15
CA ASN A 239 24.49 -21.37 -8.60
C ASN A 239 23.05 -21.67 -8.18
N PHE A 240 22.19 -21.92 -9.16
CA PHE A 240 20.78 -22.22 -8.92
C PHE A 240 20.37 -23.47 -9.73
N ARG A 241 20.05 -24.56 -9.04
CA ARG A 241 19.62 -25.83 -9.63
C ARG A 241 20.55 -26.33 -10.76
N GLY A 242 21.85 -26.19 -10.59
CA GLY A 242 22.86 -26.62 -11.58
C GLY A 242 23.18 -25.59 -12.65
N TYR A 243 22.51 -24.45 -12.68
CA TYR A 243 22.81 -23.34 -13.57
C TYR A 243 23.66 -22.29 -12.86
N THR A 244 24.70 -21.80 -13.54
CA THR A 244 25.45 -20.64 -13.08
C THR A 244 24.81 -19.38 -13.64
N ILE A 245 24.32 -18.51 -12.76
CA ILE A 245 23.74 -17.20 -13.10
C ILE A 245 24.81 -16.15 -12.83
N PRO A 246 25.37 -15.48 -13.85
CA PRO A 246 26.42 -14.48 -13.68
C PRO A 246 25.96 -13.28 -12.84
N LYS A 247 26.91 -12.61 -12.19
CA LYS A 247 26.71 -11.31 -11.54
C LYS A 247 26.09 -10.30 -12.52
N GLY A 248 25.13 -9.50 -12.02
CA GLY A 248 24.44 -8.48 -12.81
C GLY A 248 23.28 -9.00 -13.65
N THR A 249 23.01 -10.32 -13.62
CA THR A 249 21.87 -10.90 -14.35
C THR A 249 20.56 -10.45 -13.69
N THR A 250 19.63 -9.99 -14.53
CA THR A 250 18.26 -9.70 -14.06
C THR A 250 17.48 -10.99 -13.90
N VAL A 251 17.00 -11.23 -12.68
CA VAL A 251 16.13 -12.36 -12.32
C VAL A 251 14.73 -11.83 -12.05
N ILE A 252 13.74 -12.39 -12.73
CA ILE A 252 12.34 -11.98 -12.63
C ILE A 252 11.53 -13.10 -11.95
N PRO A 253 11.28 -13.03 -10.62
CA PRO A 253 10.37 -13.96 -9.97
C PRO A 253 8.93 -13.66 -10.39
N LEU A 254 8.22 -14.69 -10.85
CA LEU A 254 6.84 -14.58 -11.32
C LEU A 254 5.85 -14.87 -10.19
N PHE A 255 5.64 -13.91 -9.30
CA PHE A 255 4.71 -14.07 -8.16
C PHE A 255 3.29 -14.36 -8.62
N GLY A 256 2.86 -13.74 -9.74
CA GLY A 256 1.54 -13.97 -10.30
C GLY A 256 1.27 -15.43 -10.68
N SER A 257 2.28 -16.16 -11.13
CA SER A 257 2.11 -17.59 -11.43
C SER A 257 1.80 -18.40 -10.18
N VAL A 258 2.48 -18.11 -9.07
CA VAL A 258 2.25 -18.81 -7.78
C VAL A 258 0.89 -18.46 -7.18
N LEU A 259 0.48 -17.19 -7.27
CA LEU A 259 -0.82 -16.73 -6.75
C LEU A 259 -2.02 -17.21 -7.59
N ASN A 260 -1.78 -17.76 -8.78
CA ASN A 260 -2.78 -18.32 -9.68
C ASN A 260 -2.56 -19.80 -10.01
N ASP A 261 -1.69 -20.50 -9.29
CA ASP A 261 -1.37 -21.91 -9.50
C ASP A 261 -2.53 -22.82 -9.04
N GLU A 262 -3.13 -23.57 -9.96
CA GLU A 262 -4.24 -24.49 -9.72
C GLU A 262 -3.88 -25.62 -8.75
N THR A 263 -2.59 -25.92 -8.56
CA THR A 263 -2.13 -26.90 -7.56
C THR A 263 -2.15 -26.36 -6.14
N GLN A 264 -2.22 -25.03 -5.98
CA GLN A 264 -2.19 -24.32 -4.69
C GLN A 264 -3.54 -23.71 -4.32
N TRP A 265 -4.35 -23.37 -5.32
CA TRP A 265 -5.62 -22.66 -5.17
C TRP A 265 -6.73 -23.42 -5.90
N GLU A 266 -7.80 -23.73 -5.21
CA GLU A 266 -8.92 -24.52 -5.78
C GLU A 266 -9.62 -23.80 -6.95
N THR A 267 -9.74 -22.47 -6.85
CA THR A 267 -10.42 -21.64 -7.85
C THR A 267 -9.61 -20.35 -8.10
N PRO A 268 -8.37 -20.46 -8.65
CA PRO A 268 -7.42 -19.34 -8.68
C PRO A 268 -7.95 -18.11 -9.42
N GLN A 269 -8.81 -18.29 -10.42
CA GLN A 269 -9.40 -17.21 -11.21
C GLN A 269 -10.61 -16.52 -10.53
N LEU A 270 -11.12 -17.09 -9.43
CA LEU A 270 -12.25 -16.54 -8.70
C LEU A 270 -11.79 -15.80 -7.45
N PHE A 271 -12.52 -14.74 -7.11
CA PHE A 271 -12.37 -14.07 -5.82
C PHE A 271 -13.13 -14.86 -4.75
N ASN A 272 -12.40 -15.59 -3.93
CA ASN A 272 -12.96 -16.53 -2.96
C ASN A 272 -12.20 -16.51 -1.63
N PRO A 273 -12.66 -15.78 -0.60
CA PRO A 273 -12.01 -15.76 0.71
C PRO A 273 -11.86 -17.15 1.37
N ASN A 274 -12.64 -18.14 0.95
CA ASN A 274 -12.52 -19.50 1.50
C ASN A 274 -11.17 -20.16 1.16
N HIS A 275 -10.40 -19.66 0.19
CA HIS A 275 -9.02 -20.09 -0.04
C HIS A 275 -8.14 -20.00 1.23
N PHE A 276 -8.51 -19.13 2.15
CA PHE A 276 -7.78 -18.88 3.41
C PHE A 276 -8.56 -19.33 4.65
N LEU A 277 -9.51 -20.26 4.48
CA LEU A 277 -10.25 -20.87 5.60
C LEU A 277 -10.12 -22.39 5.56
N ASP A 278 -10.05 -23.00 6.74
CA ASP A 278 -10.18 -24.44 6.90
C ASP A 278 -11.66 -24.86 6.92
N ALA A 279 -11.93 -26.17 7.07
CA ALA A 279 -13.28 -26.73 7.09
C ALA A 279 -14.11 -26.22 8.29
N ASP A 280 -13.47 -25.83 9.38
CA ASP A 280 -14.10 -25.30 10.59
C ASP A 280 -14.29 -23.77 10.53
N GLY A 281 -13.86 -23.13 9.44
CA GLY A 281 -13.96 -21.69 9.24
C GLY A 281 -12.85 -20.86 9.92
N ASN A 282 -11.80 -21.50 10.44
CA ASN A 282 -10.64 -20.80 10.98
C ASN A 282 -9.71 -20.34 9.87
N PHE A 283 -8.94 -19.29 10.14
CA PHE A 283 -7.96 -18.76 9.18
C PHE A 283 -6.83 -19.77 8.93
N LEU A 284 -6.64 -20.11 7.65
CA LEU A 284 -5.61 -21.01 7.15
C LEU A 284 -4.50 -20.24 6.42
N LYS A 285 -3.29 -20.26 6.98
CA LYS A 285 -2.12 -19.70 6.30
C LYS A 285 -1.70 -20.58 5.13
N LYS A 286 -1.52 -19.99 3.95
CA LYS A 286 -1.05 -20.67 2.73
C LYS A 286 0.42 -20.34 2.46
N ASP A 287 1.23 -21.37 2.23
CA ASP A 287 2.66 -21.20 1.90
C ASP A 287 2.89 -20.59 0.51
N ALA A 288 1.92 -20.74 -0.39
CA ALA A 288 1.92 -20.15 -1.73
C ALA A 288 1.52 -18.66 -1.74
N PHE A 289 1.25 -18.05 -0.59
CA PHE A 289 0.83 -16.64 -0.48
C PHE A 289 2.01 -15.70 -0.28
N TYR A 290 2.47 -15.05 -1.36
CA TYR A 290 3.66 -14.18 -1.40
C TYR A 290 3.38 -12.74 -1.87
N PRO A 291 2.38 -12.03 -1.39
CA PRO A 291 2.10 -10.66 -1.85
C PRO A 291 3.19 -9.66 -1.44
N PHE A 292 4.02 -10.01 -0.47
CA PHE A 292 5.14 -9.20 0.05
C PHE A 292 6.51 -9.73 -0.34
N SER A 293 6.60 -10.67 -1.30
CA SER A 293 7.82 -11.40 -1.62
C SER A 293 8.32 -12.29 -0.48
N LYS A 294 9.53 -12.85 -0.59
CA LYS A 294 10.14 -13.75 0.40
C LYS A 294 11.66 -13.59 0.45
N GLY A 295 12.27 -13.98 1.56
CA GLY A 295 13.72 -14.00 1.74
C GLY A 295 14.28 -12.61 2.11
N ARG A 296 15.54 -12.36 1.74
CA ARG A 296 16.26 -11.13 2.13
C ARG A 296 15.68 -9.85 1.51
N ARG A 297 14.86 -9.97 0.48
CA ARG A 297 14.21 -8.86 -0.24
C ARG A 297 12.70 -8.81 0.01
N VAL A 298 12.24 -9.43 1.12
CA VAL A 298 10.86 -9.28 1.60
C VAL A 298 10.54 -7.81 1.82
N CYS A 299 9.28 -7.43 1.61
CA CYS A 299 8.82 -6.06 1.79
C CYS A 299 9.14 -5.53 3.20
N ALA A 300 9.85 -4.42 3.29
CA ALA A 300 10.19 -3.78 4.57
C ALA A 300 8.95 -3.26 5.31
N GLY A 301 7.88 -2.91 4.58
CA GLY A 301 6.61 -2.42 5.10
C GLY A 301 5.57 -3.50 5.41
N GLU A 302 5.86 -4.79 5.27
CA GLU A 302 4.87 -5.87 5.39
C GLU A 302 4.05 -5.79 6.69
N SER A 303 4.71 -5.60 7.83
CA SER A 303 4.01 -5.54 9.13
C SER A 303 3.06 -4.36 9.24
N LEU A 304 3.44 -3.21 8.67
CA LEU A 304 2.60 -2.02 8.62
C LEU A 304 1.44 -2.21 7.67
N ALA A 305 1.71 -2.65 6.45
CA ALA A 305 0.70 -2.86 5.42
C ALA A 305 -0.38 -3.87 5.86
N ARG A 306 0.01 -4.98 6.51
CA ARG A 306 -0.94 -5.94 7.07
C ARG A 306 -1.87 -5.31 8.09
N MET A 307 -1.32 -4.47 8.98
CA MET A 307 -2.11 -3.76 10.00
C MET A 307 -3.04 -2.73 9.35
N GLU A 308 -2.54 -1.92 8.43
CA GLU A 308 -3.33 -0.93 7.70
C GLU A 308 -4.48 -1.58 6.93
N LEU A 309 -4.19 -2.60 6.11
CA LEU A 309 -5.20 -3.28 5.30
C LEU A 309 -6.28 -3.92 6.16
N PHE A 310 -5.90 -4.61 7.23
CA PHE A 310 -6.88 -5.21 8.13
C PHE A 310 -7.76 -4.14 8.79
N LEU A 311 -7.17 -3.11 9.37
CA LEU A 311 -7.92 -2.07 10.08
C LEU A 311 -8.78 -1.22 9.15
N PHE A 312 -8.25 -0.79 7.99
CA PHE A 312 -9.03 0.00 7.04
C PHE A 312 -10.16 -0.82 6.42
N ILE A 313 -9.90 -2.02 5.90
CA ILE A 313 -10.93 -2.82 5.23
C ILE A 313 -12.01 -3.23 6.23
N THR A 314 -11.64 -3.73 7.42
CA THR A 314 -12.59 -4.12 8.46
C THR A 314 -13.37 -2.91 8.99
N GLY A 315 -12.70 -1.78 9.24
CA GLY A 315 -13.36 -0.57 9.73
C GLY A 315 -14.29 0.10 8.72
N LEU A 316 -13.93 0.08 7.44
CA LEU A 316 -14.80 0.54 6.37
C LEU A 316 -16.04 -0.34 6.23
N LEU A 317 -15.88 -1.68 6.28
CA LEU A 317 -16.99 -2.64 6.25
C LEU A 317 -17.84 -2.62 7.51
N GLN A 318 -17.25 -2.27 8.66
CA GLN A 318 -18.00 -2.04 9.90
C GLN A 318 -18.95 -0.84 9.75
N LYS A 319 -18.48 0.24 9.12
CA LYS A 319 -19.20 1.52 9.07
C LYS A 319 -20.13 1.67 7.87
N PHE A 320 -19.78 1.07 6.73
CA PHE A 320 -20.51 1.30 5.47
C PHE A 320 -20.84 0.00 4.73
N THR A 321 -21.91 0.05 3.95
CA THR A 321 -22.20 -0.88 2.85
C THR A 321 -21.87 -0.18 1.54
N PHE A 322 -21.00 -0.79 0.74
CA PHE A 322 -20.55 -0.24 -0.55
C PHE A 322 -21.38 -0.83 -1.70
N THR A 323 -21.86 0.03 -2.57
CA THR A 323 -22.67 -0.36 -3.75
C THR A 323 -22.22 0.42 -4.99
N PRO A 324 -22.44 -0.12 -6.19
CA PRO A 324 -22.28 0.65 -7.42
C PRO A 324 -23.19 1.87 -7.42
N PRO A 325 -22.83 2.92 -8.20
CA PRO A 325 -23.72 4.05 -8.43
C PRO A 325 -25.06 3.61 -9.04
N PRO A 326 -26.15 4.41 -8.86
CA PRO A 326 -27.41 4.17 -9.55
C PRO A 326 -27.21 4.05 -11.07
N GLY A 327 -27.81 3.03 -11.68
CA GLY A 327 -27.69 2.75 -13.12
C GLY A 327 -26.44 1.98 -13.53
N VAL A 328 -25.56 1.62 -12.61
CA VAL A 328 -24.42 0.74 -12.85
C VAL A 328 -24.70 -0.63 -12.24
N TRP A 329 -24.71 -1.67 -13.07
CA TRP A 329 -24.90 -3.04 -12.59
C TRP A 329 -23.58 -3.60 -12.07
N ARG A 330 -23.66 -4.45 -11.03
CA ARG A 330 -22.46 -5.10 -10.47
C ARG A 330 -21.72 -5.95 -11.50
N GLU A 331 -22.47 -6.51 -12.45
CA GLU A 331 -21.93 -7.31 -13.56
C GLU A 331 -21.01 -6.48 -14.47
N ASP A 332 -21.30 -5.19 -14.64
CA ASP A 332 -20.54 -4.24 -15.47
C ASP A 332 -19.27 -3.72 -14.78
N LEU A 333 -19.09 -4.00 -13.48
CA LEU A 333 -17.87 -3.59 -12.77
C LEU A 333 -16.66 -4.34 -13.34
N ASP A 334 -15.76 -3.59 -13.95
CA ASP A 334 -14.57 -4.12 -14.64
C ASP A 334 -13.45 -4.42 -13.63
N LEU A 335 -13.06 -5.68 -13.55
CA LEU A 335 -11.95 -6.16 -12.72
C LEU A 335 -10.63 -6.26 -13.49
N THR A 336 -10.59 -5.83 -14.76
CA THR A 336 -9.34 -5.81 -15.53
C THR A 336 -8.39 -4.76 -14.96
N PRO A 337 -7.15 -5.12 -14.57
CA PRO A 337 -6.23 -4.16 -14.00
C PRO A 337 -5.76 -3.14 -15.04
N GLU A 338 -5.56 -1.91 -14.59
CA GLU A 338 -4.77 -0.91 -15.28
C GLU A 338 -3.30 -1.09 -14.89
N VAL A 339 -2.47 -1.39 -15.89
CA VAL A 339 -1.05 -1.68 -15.68
C VAL A 339 -0.26 -0.37 -15.65
N VAL A 340 0.07 0.08 -14.46
CA VAL A 340 1.02 1.17 -14.22
C VAL A 340 2.27 0.63 -13.52
N PHE A 341 2.81 1.27 -12.52
CA PHE A 341 3.85 0.68 -11.67
C PHE A 341 3.31 -0.52 -10.88
N THR A 342 2.04 -0.44 -10.45
CA THR A 342 1.26 -1.51 -9.83
C THR A 342 0.12 -1.95 -10.75
N MET A 343 -0.59 -3.03 -10.37
CA MET A 343 -1.85 -3.43 -10.98
C MET A 343 -3.00 -2.66 -10.31
N ARG A 344 -3.34 -1.49 -10.83
CA ARG A 344 -4.43 -0.65 -10.32
C ARG A 344 -5.80 -1.13 -10.79
N THR A 345 -6.84 -0.76 -10.05
CA THR A 345 -8.21 -0.79 -10.58
C THR A 345 -8.37 0.30 -11.64
N LYS A 346 -9.17 0.06 -12.67
CA LYS A 346 -9.67 1.15 -13.51
C LYS A 346 -10.45 2.18 -12.69
N SER A 347 -10.70 3.36 -13.24
CA SER A 347 -11.51 4.37 -12.58
C SER A 347 -12.93 3.86 -12.34
N TYR A 348 -13.45 4.04 -11.12
CA TYR A 348 -14.83 3.74 -10.77
C TYR A 348 -15.36 4.75 -9.73
N LYS A 349 -16.67 4.84 -9.66
CA LYS A 349 -17.39 5.53 -8.58
C LYS A 349 -18.06 4.50 -7.67
N VAL A 350 -18.28 4.89 -6.43
CA VAL A 350 -18.88 4.05 -5.39
C VAL A 350 -19.85 4.86 -4.55
N CYS A 351 -20.93 4.23 -4.10
CA CYS A 351 -21.81 4.74 -3.06
C CYS A 351 -21.50 4.03 -1.74
N ALA A 352 -21.54 4.75 -0.64
CA ALA A 352 -21.35 4.23 0.71
C ALA A 352 -22.57 4.59 1.57
N THR A 353 -23.32 3.58 2.01
CA THR A 353 -24.46 3.74 2.91
C THR A 353 -24.03 3.39 4.33
N PRO A 354 -24.22 4.30 5.33
CA PRO A 354 -23.94 3.99 6.72
C PRO A 354 -24.73 2.77 7.21
N ARG A 355 -24.09 1.92 8.00
CA ARG A 355 -24.72 0.77 8.67
C ARG A 355 -25.25 1.18 10.05
N GLN A 356 -26.33 0.55 10.43
CA GLN A 356 -27.00 0.69 11.73
C GLN A 356 -26.77 -0.53 12.59
#